data_b7caa4ea379b8c66c5f19c915fd0b1d9
#
_entry.id   b7caa4ea379b8c66c5f19c915fd0b1d9
#
_cell.length_a   1.000
_cell.length_b   1.000
_cell.length_c   1.000
_cell.angle_alpha   90.00
_cell.angle_beta   90.00
_cell.angle_gamma   90.00
#
_symmetry.space_group_name_H-M   'P 1'
#
loop_
_entity.id
_entity.type
_entity.pdbx_description
1 polymer ?
#
loop_
_entity_poly.entity_id
_entity_poly.type
_entity_poly.pdbx_seq_one_letter_code
_entity_poly.pdbx_strand_id
1 'polypeptide(L)'
;MYALEQKPVSSRAEQNRTRVEILANILEIAGKQTLKTHIMYKANLSYRQLEKYLDFLEARGLIARTSEDSVMLFHVTEKGLEFLKDYARISSYLT
;
A
#
# COMPACT_ATOMS: atom_id res chain seq x y z
N MET A 1 -6.26 22.49 -18.95
CA MET A 1 -6.05 22.08 -18.84
C MET A 1 -5.93 21.22 -18.89
N TYR A 2 -5.81 20.89 -18.83
CA TYR A 2 -5.44 20.27 -18.64
C TYR A 2 -5.24 19.26 -18.90
N ALA A 3 -4.80 19.00 -19.05
CA ALA A 3 -4.58 18.16 -19.33
C ALA A 3 -4.68 17.19 -19.05
N LEU A 4 -4.77 17.04 -18.94
CA LEU A 4 -4.76 16.18 -18.53
C LEU A 4 -5.22 15.18 -18.90
N GLU A 5 -5.58 15.13 -19.32
CA GLU A 5 -6.03 14.33 -19.55
C GLU A 5 -5.97 13.45 -20.24
N GLN A 6 -5.57 13.15 -20.61
CA GLN A 6 -5.49 12.42 -21.37
C GLN A 6 -4.90 11.29 -21.25
N LYS A 7 -4.92 10.81 -20.50
CA LYS A 7 -4.44 9.85 -20.22
C LYS A 7 -5.03 8.85 -20.36
N PRO A 8 -4.91 8.26 -20.48
CA PRO A 8 -5.35 7.39 -21.00
C PRO A 8 -5.57 6.19 -20.63
N VAL A 9 -5.33 5.41 -20.72
CA VAL A 9 -5.55 4.22 -20.71
C VAL A 9 -5.54 3.55 -19.49
N SER A 10 -6.49 2.77 -19.17
CA SER A 10 -6.67 2.21 -17.88
C SER A 10 -5.53 1.34 -17.42
N SER A 11 -5.03 0.48 -18.23
CA SER A 11 -3.94 -0.37 -17.79
C SER A 11 -2.72 0.46 -17.44
N ARG A 12 -2.57 1.53 -18.22
CA ARG A 12 -1.47 2.40 -17.95
C ARG A 12 -1.68 3.14 -16.66
N ALA A 13 -2.91 3.56 -16.41
CA ALA A 13 -3.25 4.24 -15.18
C ALA A 13 -2.97 3.35 -13.99
N GLU A 14 -3.27 2.07 -14.11
CA GLU A 14 -3.02 1.14 -13.03
C GLU A 14 -1.54 0.98 -12.76
N GLN A 15 -0.76 0.94 -13.81
CA GLN A 15 0.67 0.78 -13.67
C GLN A 15 1.33 2.03 -13.14
N ASN A 16 0.65 3.16 -13.32
CA ASN A 16 1.19 4.43 -12.89
C ASN A 16 0.56 4.94 -11.60
N ARG A 17 0.19 4.02 -10.73
CA ARG A 17 -0.33 4.43 -9.44
C ARG A 17 0.73 5.24 -8.72
N THR A 18 0.30 6.23 -7.97
CA THR A 18 1.24 7.04 -7.22
C THR A 18 1.81 6.20 -6.08
N ARG A 19 2.95 6.61 -5.59
CA ARG A 19 3.58 5.94 -4.48
C ARG A 19 2.66 5.90 -3.27
N VAL A 20 2.02 7.03 -2.98
CA VAL A 20 1.12 7.11 -1.84
C VAL A 20 -0.04 6.14 -1.97
N GLU A 21 -0.59 6.02 -3.18
CA GLU A 21 -1.67 5.08 -3.41
C GLU A 21 -1.24 3.65 -3.15
N ILE A 22 -0.03 3.32 -3.59
CA ILE A 22 0.48 1.98 -3.38
C ILE A 22 0.70 1.70 -1.90
N LEU A 23 1.28 2.66 -1.19
CA LEU A 23 1.52 2.50 0.24
C LEU A 23 0.21 2.31 1.00
N ALA A 24 -0.78 3.12 0.68
CA ALA A 24 -2.09 3.01 1.32
C ALA A 24 -2.72 1.66 1.02
N ASN A 25 -2.59 1.22 -0.21
CA ASN A 25 -3.15 -0.06 -0.63
C ASN A 25 -2.53 -1.22 0.14
N ILE A 26 -1.22 -1.19 0.31
CA ILE A 26 -0.53 -2.23 1.07
C ILE A 26 -1.01 -2.25 2.51
N LEU A 27 -1.14 -1.09 3.13
CA LEU A 27 -1.59 -1.03 4.52
C LEU A 27 -3.02 -1.54 4.68
N GLU A 28 -3.89 -1.23 3.72
CA GLU A 28 -5.25 -1.71 3.76
C GLU A 28 -5.31 -3.22 3.66
N ILE A 29 -4.52 -3.78 2.75
CA ILE A 29 -4.49 -5.22 2.56
C ILE A 29 -3.93 -5.92 3.78
N ALA A 30 -2.89 -5.35 4.37
CA ALA A 30 -2.24 -5.95 5.52
C ALA A 30 -3.20 -6.13 6.68
N GLY A 31 -4.01 -5.11 6.95
CA GLY A 31 -4.99 -5.23 8.00
C GLY A 31 -4.40 -5.74 9.30
N LYS A 32 -5.05 -6.75 9.90
CA LYS A 32 -4.63 -7.27 11.18
C LYS A 32 -3.48 -8.25 11.09
N GLN A 33 -3.56 -9.17 10.15
CA GLN A 33 -2.51 -10.17 9.97
C GLN A 33 -2.62 -10.75 8.58
N THR A 34 -1.55 -10.65 7.81
CA THR A 34 -1.59 -11.05 6.43
C THR A 34 -0.23 -11.55 5.96
N LEU A 35 -0.27 -12.55 5.11
CA LEU A 35 0.94 -13.10 4.52
C LEU A 35 1.49 -12.14 3.47
N LYS A 36 2.81 -12.13 3.35
CA LYS A 36 3.47 -11.31 2.35
C LYS A 36 2.98 -11.62 0.94
N THR A 37 2.82 -12.90 0.63
CA THR A 37 2.36 -13.28 -0.70
C THR A 37 0.96 -12.78 -0.99
N HIS A 38 0.13 -12.74 0.03
CA HIS A 38 -1.22 -12.24 -0.14
C HIS A 38 -1.20 -10.74 -0.48
N ILE A 39 -0.34 -10.00 0.22
CA ILE A 39 -0.19 -8.58 -0.06
C ILE A 39 0.31 -8.38 -1.49
N MET A 40 1.27 -9.19 -1.89
CA MET A 40 1.85 -9.09 -3.22
C MET A 40 0.79 -9.24 -4.30
N TYR A 41 -0.02 -10.27 -4.17
CA TYR A 41 -1.07 -10.53 -5.15
C TYR A 41 -2.13 -9.45 -5.16
N LYS A 42 -2.62 -9.09 -4.00
CA LYS A 42 -3.70 -8.13 -3.93
C LYS A 42 -3.25 -6.74 -4.35
N ALA A 43 -2.03 -6.37 -4.04
CA ALA A 43 -1.52 -5.06 -4.42
C ALA A 43 -0.98 -5.05 -5.85
N ASN A 44 -0.91 -6.22 -6.46
CA ASN A 44 -0.43 -6.35 -7.83
C ASN A 44 0.99 -5.81 -7.99
N LEU A 45 1.87 -6.27 -7.12
CA LEU A 45 3.28 -5.85 -7.13
C LEU A 45 4.16 -7.04 -7.36
N SER A 46 5.34 -6.79 -7.90
CA SER A 46 6.35 -7.82 -7.99
C SER A 46 6.93 -8.02 -6.59
N TYR A 47 7.62 -9.12 -6.39
CA TYR A 47 8.24 -9.39 -5.09
C TYR A 47 9.21 -8.27 -4.72
N ARG A 48 10.02 -7.86 -5.68
CA ARG A 48 11.02 -6.82 -5.44
C ARG A 48 10.39 -5.48 -5.08
N GLN A 49 9.31 -5.13 -5.78
CA GLN A 49 8.62 -3.89 -5.48
C GLN A 49 8.02 -3.93 -4.08
N LEU A 50 7.41 -5.05 -3.73
CA LEU A 50 6.81 -5.18 -2.41
C LEU A 50 7.87 -5.07 -1.33
N GLU A 51 9.02 -5.70 -1.53
CA GLU A 51 10.10 -5.64 -0.57
C GLU A 51 10.48 -4.19 -0.26
N LYS A 52 10.62 -3.41 -1.30
CA LYS A 52 10.99 -2.01 -1.15
C LYS A 52 9.94 -1.23 -0.37
N TYR A 53 8.68 -1.43 -0.71
CA TYR A 53 7.62 -0.72 -0.02
C TYR A 53 7.46 -1.17 1.42
N LEU A 54 7.63 -2.47 1.68
CA LEU A 54 7.53 -2.96 3.04
C LEU A 54 8.66 -2.40 3.90
N ASP A 55 9.87 -2.35 3.35
CA ASP A 55 11.00 -1.77 4.07
C ASP A 55 10.72 -0.32 4.43
N PHE A 56 10.19 0.40 3.48
CA PHE A 56 9.86 1.80 3.67
C PHE A 56 8.82 1.98 4.78
N LEU A 57 7.76 1.18 4.71
CA LEU A 57 6.69 1.26 5.69
C LEU A 57 7.13 0.83 7.08
N GLU A 58 7.95 -0.21 7.14
CA GLU A 58 8.45 -0.68 8.43
C GLU A 58 9.36 0.35 9.08
N ALA A 59 10.23 0.95 8.28
CA ALA A 59 11.16 1.94 8.80
C ALA A 59 10.43 3.12 9.42
N ARG A 60 9.23 3.40 8.96
CA ARG A 60 8.45 4.51 9.48
C ARG A 60 7.40 4.09 10.50
N GLY A 61 7.39 2.83 10.86
CA GLY A 61 6.47 2.35 11.87
C GLY A 61 5.03 2.28 11.43
N LEU A 62 4.79 2.21 10.12
CA LEU A 62 3.43 2.16 9.60
C LEU A 62 2.90 0.74 9.46
N ILE A 63 3.81 -0.21 9.33
CA ILE A 63 3.47 -1.62 9.24
C ILE A 63 4.46 -2.37 10.11
N ALA A 64 4.04 -3.48 10.67
CA ALA A 64 4.90 -4.29 11.51
C ALA A 64 4.77 -5.75 11.09
N ARG A 65 5.80 -6.52 11.41
CA ARG A 65 5.77 -7.95 11.11
C ARG A 65 5.93 -8.74 12.38
N THR A 66 5.29 -9.89 12.41
CA THR A 66 5.43 -10.82 13.51
C THR A 66 5.64 -12.20 12.92
N SER A 67 6.23 -13.07 13.72
CA SER A 67 6.49 -14.43 13.29
C SER A 67 5.69 -15.36 14.16
N GLU A 68 4.88 -16.20 13.54
CA GLU A 68 4.10 -17.21 14.26
C GLU A 68 4.31 -18.54 13.59
N ASP A 69 4.81 -19.51 14.35
CA ASP A 69 5.07 -20.84 13.82
C ASP A 69 5.89 -20.77 12.54
N SER A 70 6.93 -19.97 12.56
CA SER A 70 7.84 -19.82 11.43
C SER A 70 7.20 -19.13 10.22
N VAL A 71 6.02 -18.59 10.39
CA VAL A 71 5.35 -17.87 9.32
C VAL A 71 5.42 -16.38 9.63
N MET A 72 5.84 -15.60 8.62
CA MET A 72 5.93 -14.17 8.76
C MET A 72 4.62 -13.51 8.38
N LEU A 73 4.08 -12.72 9.30
CA LEU A 73 2.82 -12.03 9.07
C LEU A 73 3.03 -10.54 9.22
N PHE A 74 2.26 -9.79 8.47
CA PHE A 74 2.31 -8.33 8.51
C PHE A 74 0.99 -7.77 9.00
N HIS A 75 1.05 -6.65 9.70
CA HIS A 75 -0.17 -5.98 10.13
C HIS A 75 0.06 -4.48 10.14
N VAL A 76 -1.00 -3.72 9.91
CA VAL A 76 -0.93 -2.27 9.95
C VAL A 76 -0.87 -1.83 11.41
N THR A 77 -0.01 -0.85 11.71
CA THR A 77 0.12 -0.34 13.07
C THR A 77 -0.90 0.76 13.31
N GLU A 78 -0.96 1.23 14.54
CA GLU A 78 -1.82 2.36 14.85
C GLU A 78 -1.44 3.58 14.02
N LYS A 79 -0.14 3.78 13.88
CA LYS A 79 0.35 4.87 13.06
C LYS A 79 -0.05 4.68 11.61
N GLY A 80 -0.04 3.43 11.15
CA GLY A 80 -0.48 3.11 9.80
C GLY A 80 -1.95 3.40 9.60
N LEU A 81 -2.76 3.13 10.63
CA LEU A 81 -4.18 3.43 10.56
C LEU A 81 -4.42 4.94 10.48
N GLU A 82 -3.61 5.70 11.18
CA GLU A 82 -3.68 7.15 11.11
C GLU A 82 -3.35 7.62 9.70
N PHE A 83 -2.33 7.02 9.12
CA PHE A 83 -1.94 7.35 7.76
C PHE A 83 -3.11 7.09 6.80
N LEU A 84 -3.78 5.95 6.98
CA LEU A 84 -4.91 5.60 6.11
C LEU A 84 -6.06 6.59 6.27
N LYS A 85 -6.29 7.03 7.48
CA LYS A 85 -7.32 8.01 7.75
C LYS A 85 -7.01 9.31 7.05
N ASP A 86 -5.77 9.77 7.17
CA ASP A 86 -5.35 11.01 6.54
C ASP A 86 -5.41 10.90 5.03
N TYR A 87 -5.02 9.74 4.52
CA TYR A 87 -5.06 9.50 3.09
C TYR A 87 -6.50 9.57 2.58
N ALA A 88 -7.42 8.94 3.30
CA ALA A 88 -8.81 8.94 2.90
C ALA A 88 -9.38 10.36 2.89
N ARG A 89 -9.00 11.15 3.88
CA ARG A 89 -9.47 12.51 3.98
C ARG A 89 -8.94 13.35 2.81
N ILE A 90 -7.66 13.21 2.52
CA ILE A 90 -7.07 13.95 1.40
C ILE A 90 -7.69 13.52 0.09
N SER A 91 -7.88 12.22 -0.09
CA SER A 91 -8.48 11.69 -1.30
C SER A 91 -9.89 12.24 -1.53
N SER A 92 -10.63 12.43 -0.46
CA SER A 92 -12.00 12.91 -0.59
C SER A 92 -12.06 14.33 -1.13
N TYR A 93 -11.00 15.10 -0.96
CA TYR A 93 -10.93 16.45 -1.51
C TYR A 93 -10.69 16.43 -3.01
N LEU A 94 -10.15 15.33 -3.50
CA LEU A 94 -9.75 15.24 -4.89
C LEU A 94 -10.76 14.53 -5.79
N THR A 95 -11.79 14.01 -5.20
CA THR A 95 -12.86 13.35 -5.97
C THR A 95 -14.19 14.10 -5.84
#